data_8c8f53275c8cdd53142ebebf116d1d7c
#
_entry.id   8c8f53275c8cdd53142ebebf116d1d7c
#
_cell.length_a   1.000
_cell.length_b   1.000
_cell.length_c   1.000
_cell.angle_alpha   90.00
_cell.angle_beta   90.00
_cell.angle_gamma   90.00
#
_symmetry.space_group_name_H-M   'P 1'
#
loop_
_entity.id
_entity.type
_entity.pdbx_description
1 polymer ?
#
loop_
_entity_poly.entity_id
_entity_poly.type
_entity_poly.pdbx_seq_one_letter_code
_entity_poly.pdbx_strand_id
1 'polypeptide(L)'
;MPFRHLYVFGSTVAQSERLMLGGACDLVWDKGQVGLGDLTLPWGPQHEMILFGMYVPSKQNREDGRGALSARLRAGSVLRVDRPNSRGVKAHPTEKPVELMRRLVESSSGIDDVVLDMFAGSGSTLVAAILSGRKAIGAEVAAEHYETALARCVAAEGLWRAGQEAY
;
A
#
# COMPACT_ATOMS: atom_id res chain seq x y z
N MET A 1 9.33 -11.89 -12.67
CA MET A 1 8.06 -12.59 -12.39
C MET A 1 6.92 -11.62 -12.63
N PRO A 2 5.79 -12.00 -13.20
CA PRO A 2 4.64 -11.12 -13.28
C PRO A 2 4.18 -10.82 -11.84
N PHE A 3 3.89 -9.56 -11.53
CA PHE A 3 3.26 -9.18 -10.27
C PHE A 3 1.88 -9.84 -10.18
N ARG A 4 1.47 -10.22 -8.97
CA ARG A 4 0.18 -10.88 -8.74
C ARG A 4 -0.92 -9.89 -8.40
N HIS A 5 -0.62 -8.95 -7.55
CA HIS A 5 -1.56 -7.97 -7.02
C HIS A 5 -1.07 -6.55 -7.29
N LEU A 6 -2.01 -5.66 -7.57
CA LEU A 6 -1.77 -4.24 -7.80
C LEU A 6 -2.74 -3.43 -6.93
N TYR A 7 -2.24 -2.39 -6.31
CA TYR A 7 -3.03 -1.36 -5.65
C TYR A 7 -2.78 -0.01 -6.30
N VAL A 8 -3.85 0.71 -6.63
CA VAL A 8 -3.76 2.06 -7.22
C VAL A 8 -4.61 3.01 -6.38
N PHE A 9 -3.96 3.92 -5.69
CA PHE A 9 -4.63 4.95 -4.90
C PHE A 9 -5.29 5.99 -5.80
N GLY A 10 -6.47 6.48 -5.40
CA GLY A 10 -7.25 7.44 -6.16
C GLY A 10 -7.92 6.86 -7.42
N SER A 11 -7.94 5.53 -7.56
CA SER A 11 -8.55 4.85 -8.70
C SER A 11 -9.66 3.90 -8.26
N THR A 12 -10.54 3.52 -9.19
CA THR A 12 -11.70 2.64 -8.96
C THR A 12 -11.77 1.52 -9.99
N VAL A 13 -12.63 0.51 -9.73
CA VAL A 13 -12.87 -0.60 -10.66
C VAL A 13 -13.28 -0.12 -12.06
N ALA A 14 -14.01 0.99 -12.17
CA ALA A 14 -14.35 1.57 -13.48
C ALA A 14 -13.13 1.94 -14.35
N GLN A 15 -11.96 2.08 -13.74
CA GLN A 15 -10.69 2.37 -14.41
C GLN A 15 -9.84 1.11 -14.64
N SER A 16 -10.24 -0.05 -14.10
CA SER A 16 -9.45 -1.29 -14.10
C SER A 16 -9.21 -1.86 -15.50
N GLU A 17 -10.12 -1.64 -16.45
CA GLU A 17 -9.97 -2.11 -17.84
C GLU A 17 -8.71 -1.56 -18.51
N ARG A 18 -8.35 -0.31 -18.20
CA ARG A 18 -7.12 0.32 -18.72
C ARG A 18 -5.85 -0.35 -18.23
N LEU A 19 -5.93 -1.06 -17.10
CA LEU A 19 -4.80 -1.75 -16.47
C LEU A 19 -4.77 -3.24 -16.78
N MET A 20 -5.71 -3.73 -17.62
CA MET A 20 -5.79 -5.14 -18.03
C MET A 20 -5.82 -6.12 -16.85
N LEU A 21 -6.51 -5.77 -15.77
CA LEU A 21 -6.59 -6.59 -14.55
C LEU A 21 -7.66 -7.68 -14.69
N GLY A 22 -7.32 -8.90 -14.30
CA GLY A 22 -8.22 -10.06 -14.42
C GLY A 22 -9.25 -10.19 -13.30
N GLY A 23 -9.09 -9.47 -12.21
CA GLY A 23 -10.02 -9.39 -11.09
C GLY A 23 -9.74 -8.10 -10.33
N ALA A 24 -10.77 -7.35 -10.03
CA ALA A 24 -10.62 -6.06 -9.36
C ALA A 24 -11.75 -5.83 -8.34
N CYS A 25 -11.45 -5.08 -7.30
CA CYS A 25 -12.44 -4.53 -6.38
C CYS A 25 -12.01 -3.17 -5.85
N ASP A 26 -13.00 -2.39 -5.45
CA ASP A 26 -12.74 -1.13 -4.77
C ASP A 26 -12.55 -1.36 -3.27
N LEU A 27 -11.46 -0.78 -2.75
CA LEU A 27 -11.24 -0.63 -1.33
C LEU A 27 -11.40 0.84 -0.97
N VAL A 28 -11.84 1.10 0.24
CA VAL A 28 -12.01 2.44 0.79
C VAL A 28 -11.06 2.61 1.96
N TRP A 29 -10.16 3.57 1.87
CA TRP A 29 -9.43 4.01 3.04
C TRP A 29 -10.23 5.11 3.76
N ASP A 30 -10.85 4.75 4.88
CA ASP A 30 -11.47 5.71 5.81
C ASP A 30 -10.38 6.32 6.70
N LYS A 31 -10.20 7.64 6.58
CA LYS A 31 -9.16 8.41 7.25
C LYS A 31 -9.53 8.80 8.69
N GLY A 32 -10.72 8.40 9.15
CA GLY A 32 -11.23 8.69 10.49
C GLY A 32 -11.64 10.14 10.73
N GLN A 33 -11.11 11.07 9.98
CA GLN A 33 -11.36 12.50 10.12
C GLN A 33 -11.77 13.12 8.79
N VAL A 34 -12.74 14.03 8.85
CA VAL A 34 -13.16 14.82 7.69
C VAL A 34 -12.06 15.80 7.34
N GLY A 35 -11.59 15.77 6.09
CA GLY A 35 -10.65 16.77 5.57
C GLY A 35 -11.36 18.09 5.28
N LEU A 36 -10.60 19.17 5.22
CA LEU A 36 -11.15 20.51 4.92
C LEU A 36 -11.86 20.54 3.56
N GLY A 37 -11.23 19.97 2.52
CA GLY A 37 -11.80 19.94 1.18
C GLY A 37 -12.26 21.32 0.69
N ASP A 38 -13.31 21.32 -0.12
CA ASP A 38 -14.00 22.53 -0.56
C ASP A 38 -15.05 22.92 0.48
N LEU A 39 -14.81 24.01 1.19
CA LEU A 39 -15.68 24.49 2.29
C LEU A 39 -17.02 25.06 1.79
N THR A 40 -17.23 25.20 0.49
CA THR A 40 -18.51 25.59 -0.10
C THR A 40 -19.49 24.41 -0.20
N LEU A 41 -18.98 23.17 -0.04
CA LEU A 41 -19.76 21.95 -0.09
C LEU A 41 -20.11 21.47 1.33
N PRO A 42 -21.30 20.86 1.53
CA PRO A 42 -21.69 20.33 2.84
C PRO A 42 -20.97 19.01 3.22
N TRP A 43 -20.17 18.46 2.32
CA TRP A 43 -19.48 17.18 2.49
C TRP A 43 -17.95 17.36 2.38
N GLY A 44 -17.22 16.99 3.42
CA GLY A 44 -15.76 16.97 3.42
C GLY A 44 -15.17 15.60 3.04
N PRO A 45 -13.98 15.55 2.41
CA PRO A 45 -13.33 14.31 2.01
C PRO A 45 -12.80 13.54 3.22
N GLN A 46 -13.45 12.44 3.58
CA GLN A 46 -13.06 11.58 4.70
C GLN A 46 -12.33 10.31 4.24
N HIS A 47 -12.49 9.93 2.98
CA HIS A 47 -11.94 8.68 2.47
C HIS A 47 -11.11 8.87 1.21
N GLU A 48 -10.42 7.81 0.82
CA GLU A 48 -9.73 7.69 -0.46
C GLU A 48 -10.01 6.31 -1.04
N MET A 49 -10.28 6.27 -2.33
CA MET A 49 -10.49 5.01 -3.06
C MET A 49 -9.15 4.35 -3.36
N ILE A 50 -9.10 3.03 -3.27
CA ILE A 50 -7.96 2.22 -3.65
C ILE A 50 -8.47 1.12 -4.55
N LEU A 51 -8.06 1.12 -5.81
CA LEU A 51 -8.31 0.01 -6.71
C LEU A 51 -7.37 -1.14 -6.31
N PHE A 52 -7.93 -2.28 -5.97
CA PHE A 52 -7.23 -3.56 -5.93
C PHE A 52 -7.46 -4.31 -7.24
N GLY A 53 -6.42 -4.90 -7.80
CA GLY A 53 -6.54 -5.74 -8.98
C GLY A 53 -5.53 -6.86 -9.00
N MET A 54 -5.86 -7.92 -9.75
CA MET A 54 -4.99 -9.06 -9.96
C MET A 54 -4.55 -9.12 -11.42
N TYR A 55 -3.25 -9.22 -11.64
CA TYR A 55 -2.71 -9.54 -12.94
C TYR A 55 -2.72 -11.04 -13.15
N VAL A 56 -3.45 -11.50 -14.15
CA VAL A 56 -3.53 -12.91 -14.52
C VAL A 56 -3.09 -13.05 -15.98
N PRO A 57 -1.80 -13.31 -16.25
CA PRO A 57 -1.26 -13.31 -17.61
C PRO A 57 -1.79 -14.46 -18.47
N SER A 58 -2.35 -15.52 -17.87
CA SER A 58 -2.93 -16.64 -18.62
C SER A 58 -4.01 -17.39 -17.81
N LYS A 59 -4.89 -18.11 -18.53
CA LYS A 59 -5.90 -19.00 -17.95
C LYS A 59 -5.26 -20.07 -17.05
N GLN A 60 -4.10 -20.58 -17.44
CA GLN A 60 -3.33 -21.59 -16.72
C GLN A 60 -2.92 -21.14 -15.30
N ASN A 61 -2.53 -19.89 -15.12
CA ASN A 61 -2.15 -19.38 -13.80
C ASN A 61 -3.32 -19.30 -12.82
N ARG A 62 -4.56 -19.28 -13.28
CA ARG A 62 -5.77 -19.39 -12.43
C ARG A 62 -5.99 -20.82 -11.96
N GLU A 63 -5.80 -21.79 -12.83
CA GLU A 63 -6.00 -23.21 -12.55
C GLU A 63 -4.95 -23.74 -11.57
N ASP A 64 -3.74 -23.20 -11.61
CA ASP A 64 -2.66 -23.53 -10.67
C ASP A 64 -2.83 -22.94 -9.25
N GLY A 65 -3.96 -22.32 -8.93
CA GLY A 65 -4.26 -21.78 -7.60
C GLY A 65 -3.39 -20.60 -7.18
N ARG A 66 -2.62 -20.01 -8.09
CA ARG A 66 -1.68 -18.91 -7.82
C ARG A 66 -2.36 -17.57 -7.43
N GLY A 67 -3.68 -17.49 -7.57
CA GLY A 67 -4.50 -16.38 -7.07
C GLY A 67 -5.05 -16.59 -5.66
N ALA A 68 -4.85 -17.76 -5.06
CA ALA A 68 -5.52 -18.16 -3.82
C ALA A 68 -4.89 -17.59 -2.53
N LEU A 69 -3.76 -16.88 -2.61
CA LEU A 69 -3.12 -16.26 -1.44
C LEU A 69 -4.06 -15.25 -0.75
N SER A 70 -4.87 -14.54 -1.51
CA SER A 70 -5.82 -13.56 -0.99
C SER A 70 -7.00 -14.16 -0.23
N ALA A 71 -7.30 -15.45 -0.43
CA ALA A 71 -8.43 -16.09 0.25
C ALA A 71 -8.17 -16.37 1.75
N ARG A 72 -6.90 -16.40 2.17
CA ARG A 72 -6.53 -16.69 3.56
C ARG A 72 -6.74 -15.50 4.51
N LEU A 73 -6.66 -14.28 3.99
CA LEU A 73 -6.72 -13.04 4.76
C LEU A 73 -7.89 -12.17 4.29
N ARG A 74 -9.07 -12.80 4.13
CA ARG A 74 -10.26 -12.07 3.70
C ARG A 74 -10.62 -10.99 4.72
N ALA A 75 -10.21 -9.76 4.43
CA ALA A 75 -10.53 -8.56 5.19
C ALA A 75 -11.71 -7.80 4.57
N GLY A 76 -12.30 -6.90 5.33
CA GLY A 76 -13.31 -5.98 4.81
C GLY A 76 -12.69 -4.99 3.82
N SER A 77 -13.48 -4.52 2.86
CA SER A 77 -13.05 -3.55 1.85
C SER A 77 -12.95 -2.11 2.37
N VAL A 78 -13.35 -1.84 3.60
CA VAL A 78 -13.20 -0.54 4.26
C VAL A 78 -12.08 -0.63 5.28
N LEU A 79 -10.99 0.10 5.02
CA LEU A 79 -9.79 0.14 5.84
C LEU A 79 -9.81 1.42 6.68
N ARG A 80 -10.16 1.33 7.95
CA ARG A 80 -10.09 2.46 8.87
C ARG A 80 -8.68 2.56 9.44
N VAL A 81 -7.97 3.59 9.02
CA VAL A 81 -6.64 3.94 9.51
C VAL A 81 -6.51 5.45 9.53
N ASP A 82 -6.30 6.01 10.70
CA ASP A 82 -6.17 7.44 10.86
C ASP A 82 -4.95 7.99 10.11
N ARG A 83 -5.05 9.22 9.62
CA ARG A 83 -3.88 9.92 9.09
C ARG A 83 -2.85 10.09 10.20
N PRO A 84 -1.55 9.99 9.89
CA PRO A 84 -0.52 10.37 10.84
C PRO A 84 -0.79 11.78 11.34
N ASN A 85 -0.97 11.94 12.65
CA ASN A 85 -1.17 13.26 13.24
C ASN A 85 0.10 14.06 13.03
N SER A 86 0.00 15.15 12.29
CA SER A 86 1.08 16.12 12.05
C SER A 86 1.38 17.00 13.28
N ARG A 87 1.11 16.53 14.50
CA ARG A 87 1.49 17.24 15.73
C ARG A 87 3.00 17.16 15.91
N GLY A 88 3.70 18.14 15.33
CA GLY A 88 5.11 18.42 15.61
C GLY A 88 6.15 18.05 14.54
N VAL A 89 5.85 17.19 13.60
CA VAL A 89 6.71 16.93 12.44
C VAL A 89 5.90 17.22 11.18
N LYS A 90 6.44 17.96 10.23
CA LYS A 90 5.80 18.19 8.93
C LYS A 90 5.75 16.84 8.17
N ALA A 91 4.73 16.04 8.49
CA ALA A 91 4.41 14.89 7.65
C ALA A 91 4.06 15.41 6.25
N HIS A 92 4.59 14.78 5.22
CA HIS A 92 4.28 15.14 3.85
C HIS A 92 2.75 15.08 3.65
N PRO A 93 2.10 16.08 3.02
CA PRO A 93 0.64 16.15 2.90
C PRO A 93 -0.01 14.90 2.29
N THR A 94 0.76 14.15 1.48
CA THR A 94 0.31 12.95 0.77
C THR A 94 0.88 11.65 1.36
N GLU A 95 1.58 11.70 2.50
CA GLU A 95 2.13 10.51 3.13
C GLU A 95 1.01 9.54 3.53
N LYS A 96 1.15 8.29 3.13
CA LYS A 96 0.24 7.21 3.52
C LYS A 96 0.69 6.62 4.87
N PRO A 97 -0.24 6.28 5.78
CA PRO A 97 0.12 5.60 7.02
C PRO A 97 0.82 4.27 6.75
N VAL A 98 1.92 3.99 7.45
CA VAL A 98 2.63 2.71 7.33
C VAL A 98 1.71 1.54 7.69
N GLU A 99 0.82 1.71 8.68
CA GLU A 99 -0.16 0.69 9.06
C GLU A 99 -1.14 0.36 7.92
N LEU A 100 -1.60 1.35 7.16
CA LEU A 100 -2.42 1.11 5.97
C LEU A 100 -1.65 0.27 4.94
N MET A 101 -0.42 0.69 4.64
CA MET A 101 0.42 -0.01 3.66
C MET A 101 0.74 -1.43 4.14
N ARG A 102 0.97 -1.65 5.44
CA ARG A 102 1.20 -2.96 6.03
C ARG A 102 0.03 -3.91 5.78
N ARG A 103 -1.21 -3.46 6.01
CA ARG A 103 -2.42 -4.27 5.73
C ARG A 103 -2.51 -4.68 4.27
N LEU A 104 -2.21 -3.78 3.33
CA LEU A 104 -2.21 -4.08 1.89
C LEU A 104 -1.10 -5.07 1.52
N VAL A 105 0.11 -4.87 2.03
CA VAL A 105 1.26 -5.73 1.81
C VAL A 105 1.00 -7.14 2.34
N GLU A 106 0.58 -7.28 3.59
CA GLU A 106 0.32 -8.57 4.23
C GLU A 106 -0.85 -9.33 3.57
N SER A 107 -1.85 -8.60 3.05
CA SER A 107 -2.98 -9.22 2.32
C SER A 107 -2.59 -9.79 0.97
N SER A 108 -1.45 -9.37 0.40
CA SER A 108 -1.09 -9.68 -0.99
C SER A 108 0.24 -10.40 -1.16
N SER A 109 1.00 -10.57 -0.08
CA SER A 109 2.33 -11.18 -0.15
C SER A 109 2.63 -12.06 1.06
N GLY A 110 3.53 -13.02 0.88
CA GLY A 110 4.16 -13.79 1.95
C GLY A 110 5.50 -13.18 2.38
N ILE A 111 6.09 -13.75 3.45
CA ILE A 111 7.47 -13.44 3.85
C ILE A 111 8.40 -13.71 2.66
N ASP A 112 9.45 -12.91 2.49
CA ASP A 112 10.43 -12.95 1.39
C ASP A 112 9.89 -12.60 -0.02
N ASP A 113 8.59 -12.38 -0.17
CA ASP A 113 8.06 -11.85 -1.44
C ASP A 113 8.57 -10.43 -1.71
N VAL A 114 8.54 -10.02 -2.97
CA VAL A 114 8.98 -8.68 -3.40
C VAL A 114 7.76 -7.76 -3.51
N VAL A 115 7.85 -6.62 -2.84
CA VAL A 115 6.91 -5.50 -2.95
C VAL A 115 7.57 -4.39 -3.77
N LEU A 116 6.90 -3.94 -4.82
CA LEU A 116 7.36 -2.89 -5.72
C LEU A 116 6.48 -1.65 -5.58
N ASP A 117 7.08 -0.48 -5.39
CA ASP A 117 6.41 0.82 -5.44
C ASP A 117 7.15 1.76 -6.38
N MET A 118 6.54 2.05 -7.54
CA MET A 118 7.14 2.91 -8.57
C MET A 118 7.00 4.41 -8.27
N PHE A 119 6.27 4.77 -7.21
CA PHE A 119 6.01 6.14 -6.78
C PHE A 119 6.16 6.25 -5.27
N ALA A 120 7.32 5.82 -4.76
CA ALA A 120 7.55 5.53 -3.35
C ALA A 120 7.34 6.73 -2.40
N GLY A 121 7.47 7.97 -2.91
CA GLY A 121 7.35 9.17 -2.09
C GLY A 121 8.29 9.11 -0.87
N SER A 122 7.73 9.28 0.30
CA SER A 122 8.46 9.15 1.58
C SER A 122 8.73 7.69 2.02
N GLY A 123 8.40 6.69 1.18
CA GLY A 123 8.75 5.28 1.39
C GLY A 123 7.81 4.48 2.30
N SER A 124 6.59 4.92 2.56
CA SER A 124 5.67 4.22 3.47
C SER A 124 5.40 2.77 3.08
N THR A 125 5.25 2.48 1.78
CA THR A 125 5.10 1.12 1.25
C THR A 125 6.33 0.27 1.53
N LEU A 126 7.51 0.83 1.27
CA LEU A 126 8.80 0.13 1.43
C LEU A 126 9.05 -0.19 2.91
N VAL A 127 8.82 0.78 3.79
CA VAL A 127 8.91 0.60 5.25
C VAL A 127 7.96 -0.51 5.71
N ALA A 128 6.70 -0.49 5.25
CA ALA A 128 5.71 -1.51 5.59
C ALA A 128 6.16 -2.91 5.12
N ALA A 129 6.71 -3.02 3.92
CA ALA A 129 7.25 -4.26 3.38
C ALA A 129 8.39 -4.81 4.23
N ILE A 130 9.39 -3.98 4.56
CA ILE A 130 10.54 -4.35 5.38
C ILE A 130 10.09 -4.82 6.76
N LEU A 131 9.27 -4.04 7.46
CA LEU A 131 8.76 -4.38 8.80
C LEU A 131 7.89 -5.64 8.83
N SER A 132 7.39 -6.06 7.68
CA SER A 132 6.61 -7.30 7.53
C SER A 132 7.43 -8.47 6.97
N GLY A 133 8.74 -8.34 6.84
CA GLY A 133 9.64 -9.39 6.35
C GLY A 133 9.59 -9.62 4.84
N ARG A 134 9.22 -8.61 4.06
CA ARG A 134 9.20 -8.63 2.60
C ARG A 134 10.39 -7.87 2.06
N LYS A 135 10.82 -8.21 0.84
CA LYS A 135 11.81 -7.43 0.09
C LYS A 135 11.12 -6.23 -0.54
N ALA A 136 11.75 -5.06 -0.48
CA ALA A 136 11.19 -3.82 -0.99
C ALA A 136 12.03 -3.29 -2.15
N ILE A 137 11.35 -2.87 -3.23
CA ILE A 137 11.95 -2.15 -4.35
C ILE A 137 11.10 -0.91 -4.58
N GLY A 138 11.72 0.26 -4.67
CA GLY A 138 11.02 1.52 -4.91
C GLY A 138 11.72 2.42 -5.90
N ALA A 139 10.94 3.30 -6.53
CA ALA A 139 11.45 4.40 -7.33
C ALA A 139 10.78 5.70 -6.88
N GLU A 140 11.57 6.77 -6.86
CA GLU A 140 11.11 8.13 -6.55
C GLU A 140 11.92 9.12 -7.37
N VAL A 141 11.23 10.06 -8.04
CA VAL A 141 11.85 11.04 -8.92
C VAL A 141 12.38 12.26 -8.16
N ALA A 142 11.74 12.62 -7.05
CA ALA A 142 12.13 13.76 -6.23
C ALA A 142 13.23 13.37 -5.25
N ALA A 143 14.42 13.96 -5.39
CA ALA A 143 15.59 13.63 -4.57
C ALA A 143 15.32 13.77 -3.06
N GLU A 144 14.61 14.82 -2.63
CA GLU A 144 14.24 15.04 -1.22
C GLU A 144 13.40 13.90 -0.66
N HIS A 145 12.44 13.39 -1.45
CA HIS A 145 11.59 12.27 -1.04
C HIS A 145 12.37 10.97 -1.05
N TYR A 146 13.24 10.76 -2.03
CA TYR A 146 14.12 9.61 -2.11
C TYR A 146 15.02 9.50 -0.87
N GLU A 147 15.70 10.59 -0.48
CA GLU A 147 16.54 10.60 0.73
C GLU A 147 15.74 10.29 2.00
N THR A 148 14.52 10.84 2.09
CA THR A 148 13.60 10.54 3.19
C THR A 148 13.22 9.07 3.21
N ALA A 149 12.85 8.51 2.07
CA ALA A 149 12.49 7.10 1.94
C ALA A 149 13.66 6.18 2.31
N LEU A 150 14.86 6.50 1.82
CA LEU A 150 16.08 5.73 2.11
C LEU A 150 16.37 5.68 3.61
N ALA A 151 16.37 6.84 4.26
CA ALA A 151 16.60 6.93 5.71
C ALA A 151 15.58 6.10 6.51
N ARG A 152 14.30 6.16 6.13
CA ARG A 152 13.22 5.39 6.77
C ARG A 152 13.36 3.89 6.54
N CYS A 153 13.77 3.48 5.34
CA CYS A 153 14.01 2.06 5.04
C CYS A 153 15.17 1.51 5.86
N VAL A 154 16.29 2.23 5.98
CA VAL A 154 17.43 1.84 6.83
C VAL A 154 17.01 1.68 8.29
N ALA A 155 16.23 2.63 8.82
CA ALA A 155 15.69 2.52 10.18
C ALA A 155 14.77 1.30 10.35
N ALA A 156 13.90 1.02 9.36
CA ALA A 156 13.01 -0.13 9.37
C ALA A 156 13.77 -1.46 9.33
N GLU A 157 14.85 -1.57 8.55
CA GLU A 157 15.71 -2.75 8.55
C GLU A 157 16.37 -3.00 9.91
N GLY A 158 16.85 -1.95 10.57
CA GLY A 158 17.40 -2.06 11.93
C GLY A 158 16.38 -2.61 12.92
N LEU A 159 15.16 -2.11 12.89
CA LEU A 159 14.07 -2.59 13.74
C LEU A 159 13.68 -4.04 13.43
N TRP A 160 13.61 -4.41 12.16
CA TRP A 160 13.30 -5.78 11.74
C TRP A 160 14.35 -6.76 12.25
N ARG A 161 15.64 -6.46 12.05
CA ARG A 161 16.76 -7.31 12.52
C ARG A 161 16.74 -7.46 14.04
N ALA A 162 16.60 -6.37 14.78
CA ALA A 162 16.53 -6.41 16.23
C ALA A 162 15.35 -7.26 16.76
N GLY A 163 14.21 -7.24 16.05
CA GLY A 163 13.07 -8.10 16.35
C GLY A 163 13.32 -9.58 16.10
N GLN A 164 14.19 -9.96 15.16
CA GLN A 164 14.55 -11.36 14.90
C GLN A 164 15.56 -11.91 15.91
N GLU A 165 16.44 -11.07 16.45
CA GLU A 165 17.43 -11.47 17.45
C GLU A 165 16.82 -11.66 18.83
N ALA A 166 15.61 -11.19 19.08
CA ALA A 166 14.91 -11.27 20.36
C ALA A 166 14.11 -12.59 20.55
N TYR A 167 14.11 -13.48 19.55
CA TYR A 167 13.47 -14.80 19.57
C TYR A 167 14.48 -15.91 19.33
#